data_97390dcac9c331712b47ed7b650ebcc1
#
_entry.id   97390dcac9c331712b47ed7b650ebcc1
#
_cell.length_a   1.000
_cell.length_b   1.000
_cell.length_c   1.000
_cell.angle_alpha   90.00
_cell.angle_beta   90.00
_cell.angle_gamma   90.00
#
_symmetry.space_group_name_H-M   'P 1'
#
loop_
_entity.id
_entity.type
_entity.pdbx_description
1 polymer ?
#
loop_
_entity_poly.entity_id
_entity_poly.type
_entity_poly.pdbx_seq_one_letter_code
_entity_poly.pdbx_strand_id
1 'polypeptide(L)'
;MRTNNKSLKYNILCAILTGLVLCGCITSSKSTSTAVTQSDKQILPDPAKVKTGNTFSFGRYEQDNDPENGAEPIEWQVLAIEDGKALAISRYALDAKPFNDSYINVTWKRSTVRKWLNGEFYDSAFNSSEKAVITNVKNSNLSNRFSGSRGGFSTNDRIFLLSFDEANQYFSDDISRQCEATAYAKAKGAYVSSQGNSWWWLRSPGRKGSDSAVVLDIGYVSGVGYAVNDGANVLRPAFWLNL
;
A
#
# COMPACT_ATOMS: atom_id res chain seq x y z
N MET A 1 -58.75 -26.95 3.52
CA MET A 1 -59.32 -26.09 4.58
C MET A 1 -58.56 -24.77 4.53
N ARG A 2 -59.09 -23.74 3.84
CA ARG A 2 -59.96 -22.64 4.28
C ARG A 2 -59.63 -22.23 5.73
N THR A 3 -59.24 -20.97 6.04
CA THR A 3 -59.97 -19.70 5.92
C THR A 3 -58.97 -18.54 6.18
N ASN A 4 -58.85 -17.48 5.40
CA ASN A 4 -59.59 -16.22 5.35
C ASN A 4 -59.78 -15.48 6.71
N ASN A 5 -59.27 -14.25 6.87
CA ASN A 5 -60.05 -13.00 6.98
C ASN A 5 -59.17 -11.79 7.39
N LYS A 6 -59.18 -10.78 6.63
CA LYS A 6 -59.91 -9.46 6.56
C LYS A 6 -59.31 -8.34 7.45
N SER A 7 -58.76 -7.37 6.79
CA SER A 7 -59.07 -5.94 6.72
C SER A 7 -59.82 -5.27 7.89
N LEU A 8 -59.26 -4.15 8.39
CA LEU A 8 -60.12 -3.03 8.82
C LEU A 8 -59.39 -1.67 8.60
N LYS A 9 -60.02 -0.84 7.73
CA LYS A 9 -59.76 0.58 7.52
C LYS A 9 -60.51 1.38 8.58
N TYR A 10 -59.91 2.46 9.07
CA TYR A 10 -60.68 3.59 9.61
C TYR A 10 -60.09 4.92 9.09
N ASN A 11 -60.93 5.58 8.27
CA ASN A 11 -60.88 7.02 8.00
C ASN A 11 -61.60 7.75 9.12
N ILE A 12 -61.06 8.86 9.60
CA ILE A 12 -61.87 9.93 10.19
C ILE A 12 -61.32 11.28 9.67
N LEU A 13 -62.23 12.08 9.24
CA LEU A 13 -62.18 13.37 8.56
C LEU A 13 -62.53 14.51 9.55
N CYS A 14 -62.15 15.75 9.21
CA CYS A 14 -62.56 17.07 9.70
C CYS A 14 -61.83 17.62 10.95
N ALA A 15 -61.50 18.90 11.02
CA ALA A 15 -62.09 20.12 10.44
C ALA A 15 -61.07 21.28 10.49
N ILE A 16 -61.36 22.24 9.66
CA ILE A 16 -60.72 23.54 9.40
C ILE A 16 -60.88 24.49 10.59
N LEU A 17 -59.81 25.25 10.98
CA LEU A 17 -59.97 26.60 11.49
C LEU A 17 -58.84 27.51 11.07
N THR A 18 -59.18 28.59 10.42
CA THR A 18 -58.38 29.68 9.89
C THR A 18 -57.90 30.59 11.02
N GLY A 19 -56.63 30.95 10.98
CA GLY A 19 -56.06 32.01 11.82
C GLY A 19 -54.82 32.58 11.15
N LEU A 20 -54.96 33.72 10.46
CA LEU A 20 -53.84 34.50 9.93
C LEU A 20 -53.16 35.24 11.06
N VAL A 21 -51.87 34.93 11.30
CA VAL A 21 -50.96 35.82 12.04
C VAL A 21 -49.71 35.99 11.21
N LEU A 22 -49.52 37.17 10.65
CA LEU A 22 -48.29 37.64 10.04
C LEU A 22 -47.29 37.89 11.15
N CYS A 23 -46.25 37.08 11.23
CA CYS A 23 -45.05 37.37 11.99
C CYS A 23 -43.83 37.14 11.12
N GLY A 24 -43.09 38.22 10.88
CA GLY A 24 -41.88 38.18 10.03
C GLY A 24 -40.81 37.24 10.56
N CYS A 25 -40.47 36.22 9.80
CA CYS A 25 -39.31 35.40 10.05
C CYS A 25 -38.08 36.01 9.40
N ILE A 26 -37.22 36.56 10.22
CA ILE A 26 -35.83 36.81 9.88
C ILE A 26 -35.19 35.43 9.67
N THR A 27 -34.94 35.07 8.42
CA THR A 27 -34.18 33.87 8.09
C THR A 27 -32.69 34.12 8.37
N SER A 28 -32.24 33.76 9.58
CA SER A 28 -30.82 33.61 9.87
C SER A 28 -30.31 32.36 9.15
N SER A 29 -29.69 32.55 8.02
CA SER A 29 -28.92 31.48 7.35
C SER A 29 -27.73 31.12 8.23
N LYS A 30 -27.84 30.04 9.02
CA LYS A 30 -26.67 29.38 9.59
C LYS A 30 -25.85 28.82 8.44
N SER A 31 -24.79 29.52 8.06
CA SER A 31 -23.69 28.94 7.32
C SER A 31 -23.06 27.86 8.21
N THR A 32 -23.33 26.61 7.88
CA THR A 32 -22.59 25.47 8.41
C THR A 32 -21.21 25.55 7.81
N SER A 33 -20.28 26.24 8.45
CA SER A 33 -18.87 26.10 8.16
C SER A 33 -18.50 24.67 8.59
N THR A 34 -18.39 23.78 7.63
CA THR A 34 -17.72 22.50 7.84
C THR A 34 -16.30 22.84 8.27
N ALA A 35 -16.02 22.68 9.57
CA ALA A 35 -14.67 22.75 10.08
C ALA A 35 -13.90 21.64 9.36
N VAL A 36 -13.11 22.00 8.35
CA VAL A 36 -12.07 21.14 7.78
C VAL A 36 -11.11 20.93 8.94
N THR A 37 -11.17 19.75 9.53
CA THR A 37 -10.25 19.32 10.58
C THR A 37 -8.84 19.45 10.02
N GLN A 38 -7.98 20.12 10.77
CA GLN A 38 -6.59 20.49 10.45
C GLN A 38 -5.66 19.27 10.27
N SER A 39 -6.22 18.02 10.27
CA SER A 39 -5.49 16.76 10.16
C SER A 39 -5.06 16.39 8.72
N ASP A 40 -5.60 17.03 7.66
CA ASP A 40 -5.40 16.59 6.27
C ASP A 40 -4.35 17.40 5.49
N LYS A 41 -3.64 18.30 6.14
CA LYS A 41 -2.50 18.95 5.51
C LYS A 41 -1.25 18.07 5.70
N GLN A 42 -1.23 16.90 5.09
CA GLN A 42 -0.01 16.12 4.99
C GLN A 42 0.97 16.91 4.12
N ILE A 43 2.04 17.34 4.76
CA ILE A 43 3.08 18.16 4.12
C ILE A 43 3.91 17.22 3.27
N LEU A 44 4.02 17.47 1.96
CA LEU A 44 4.96 16.77 1.08
C LEU A 44 6.38 16.84 1.69
N PRO A 45 7.20 15.81 1.51
CA PRO A 45 8.57 15.83 2.02
C PRO A 45 9.31 17.07 1.54
N ASP A 46 9.99 17.76 2.45
CA ASP A 46 10.87 18.87 2.10
C ASP A 46 12.05 18.32 1.25
N PRO A 47 12.18 18.68 -0.03
CA PRO A 47 13.25 18.16 -0.88
C PRO A 47 14.65 18.37 -0.31
N ALA A 48 14.87 19.44 0.45
CA ALA A 48 16.16 19.72 1.09
C ALA A 48 16.52 18.69 2.19
N LYS A 49 15.54 18.00 2.74
CA LYS A 49 15.70 16.96 3.79
C LYS A 49 15.74 15.54 3.22
N VAL A 50 15.31 15.34 1.97
CA VAL A 50 15.35 14.04 1.30
C VAL A 50 16.79 13.80 0.83
N LYS A 51 17.54 12.95 1.54
CA LYS A 51 18.94 12.59 1.25
C LYS A 51 19.11 11.09 1.39
N THR A 52 20.00 10.50 0.58
CA THR A 52 20.32 9.07 0.67
C THR A 52 20.68 8.67 2.10
N GLY A 53 20.09 7.58 2.58
CA GLY A 53 20.23 7.07 3.93
C GLY A 53 19.25 7.67 4.96
N ASN A 54 18.64 8.83 4.68
CA ASN A 54 17.64 9.43 5.57
C ASN A 54 16.27 8.73 5.42
N THR A 55 15.40 9.00 6.40
CA THR A 55 13.99 8.61 6.36
C THR A 55 13.09 9.83 6.29
N PHE A 56 11.89 9.64 5.73
CA PHE A 56 10.81 10.64 5.74
C PHE A 56 9.46 9.94 5.82
N SER A 57 8.45 10.64 6.34
CA SER A 57 7.07 10.14 6.38
C SER A 57 6.31 10.58 5.14
N PHE A 58 5.57 9.65 4.50
CA PHE A 58 4.80 9.93 3.29
C PHE A 58 3.75 8.85 3.06
N GLY A 59 2.50 9.26 2.80
CA GLY A 59 1.39 8.33 2.73
C GLY A 59 1.02 7.72 4.09
N ARG A 60 -0.03 6.93 4.11
CA ARG A 60 -0.52 6.24 5.31
C ARG A 60 -0.92 4.81 4.99
N TYR A 61 -0.67 3.92 5.91
CA TYR A 61 -1.10 2.52 5.84
C TYR A 61 -1.26 1.98 7.27
N GLU A 62 -2.17 1.04 7.46
CA GLU A 62 -2.34 0.35 8.73
C GLU A 62 -1.06 -0.38 9.13
N GLN A 63 -0.53 -0.14 10.33
CA GLN A 63 0.72 -0.71 10.78
C GLN A 63 0.66 -1.31 12.18
N ASP A 64 -0.14 -0.75 13.10
CA ASP A 64 -0.21 -1.21 14.48
C ASP A 64 -1.29 -2.29 14.72
N ASN A 65 -2.11 -2.58 13.70
CA ASN A 65 -3.21 -3.53 13.71
C ASN A 65 -4.39 -3.08 14.59
N ASP A 66 -4.58 -1.77 14.71
CA ASP A 66 -5.73 -1.14 15.37
C ASP A 66 -6.52 -0.27 14.37
N PRO A 67 -7.50 -0.82 13.65
CA PRO A 67 -8.25 -0.06 12.64
C PRO A 67 -9.11 1.08 13.22
N GLU A 68 -9.29 1.14 14.54
CA GLU A 68 -10.10 2.18 15.18
C GLU A 68 -9.35 3.52 15.32
N ASN A 69 -8.02 3.50 15.35
CA ASN A 69 -7.20 4.71 15.44
C ASN A 69 -6.81 5.28 14.07
N GLY A 70 -7.04 4.53 12.99
CA GLY A 70 -6.76 4.88 11.61
C GLY A 70 -5.32 4.58 11.19
N ALA A 71 -5.07 4.62 9.88
CA ALA A 71 -3.78 4.26 9.30
C ALA A 71 -2.65 5.21 9.73
N GLU A 72 -1.45 4.66 10.03
CA GLU A 72 -0.26 5.40 10.45
C GLU A 72 0.53 5.96 9.25
N PRO A 73 1.26 7.08 9.45
CA PRO A 73 2.23 7.55 8.45
C PRO A 73 3.26 6.47 8.12
N ILE A 74 3.48 6.22 6.83
CA ILE A 74 4.52 5.28 6.40
C ILE A 74 5.87 5.97 6.44
N GLU A 75 6.85 5.34 7.10
CA GLU A 75 8.25 5.75 7.04
C GLU A 75 8.94 5.15 5.81
N TRP A 76 9.64 5.98 5.05
CA TRP A 76 10.38 5.60 3.86
C TRP A 76 11.86 5.91 4.01
N GLN A 77 12.70 4.95 3.66
CA GLN A 77 14.15 5.13 3.58
C GLN A 77 14.54 5.54 2.15
N VAL A 78 15.34 6.59 2.01
CA VAL A 78 15.89 7.02 0.73
C VAL A 78 17.09 6.14 0.38
N LEU A 79 16.99 5.41 -0.72
CA LEU A 79 18.06 4.54 -1.21
C LEU A 79 19.00 5.24 -2.18
N ALA A 80 18.47 6.10 -3.06
CA ALA A 80 19.25 6.83 -4.05
C ALA A 80 18.57 8.16 -4.42
N ILE A 81 19.35 9.07 -4.95
CA ILE A 81 18.85 10.29 -5.61
C ILE A 81 19.47 10.34 -7.01
N GLU A 82 18.61 10.30 -8.03
CA GLU A 82 19.00 10.27 -9.43
C GLU A 82 18.06 11.17 -10.24
N ASP A 83 18.58 12.00 -11.11
CA ASP A 83 17.83 12.87 -12.04
C ASP A 83 16.69 13.66 -11.38
N GLY A 84 16.93 14.26 -10.20
CA GLY A 84 15.94 15.03 -9.45
C GLY A 84 14.83 14.19 -8.81
N LYS A 85 15.06 12.89 -8.66
CA LYS A 85 14.12 11.95 -8.01
C LYS A 85 14.82 11.17 -6.90
N ALA A 86 14.07 10.84 -5.87
CA ALA A 86 14.52 9.96 -4.79
C ALA A 86 13.87 8.57 -4.94
N LEU A 87 14.69 7.52 -4.97
CA LEU A 87 14.23 6.15 -4.77
C LEU A 87 14.00 5.93 -3.29
N ALA A 88 12.77 5.67 -2.92
CA ALA A 88 12.38 5.39 -1.54
C ALA A 88 11.82 3.96 -1.42
N ILE A 89 12.15 3.29 -0.32
CA ILE A 89 11.60 2.00 0.07
C ILE A 89 11.00 2.11 1.46
N SER A 90 9.90 1.41 1.75
CA SER A 90 9.34 1.41 3.10
C SER A 90 10.37 0.92 4.12
N ARG A 91 10.48 1.60 5.27
CA ARG A 91 11.41 1.22 6.34
C ARG A 91 11.05 -0.14 6.91
N TYR A 92 9.76 -0.36 7.16
CA TYR A 92 9.18 -1.60 7.64
C TYR A 92 8.46 -2.34 6.53
N ALA A 93 8.28 -3.65 6.69
CA ALA A 93 7.41 -4.43 5.83
C ALA A 93 5.96 -4.20 6.22
N LEU A 94 5.17 -3.68 5.28
CA LEU A 94 3.84 -3.11 5.57
C LEU A 94 2.72 -4.16 5.59
N ASP A 95 2.85 -5.24 4.82
CA ASP A 95 1.81 -6.26 4.69
C ASP A 95 2.45 -7.63 4.42
N ALA A 96 1.71 -8.71 4.67
CA ALA A 96 2.09 -10.07 4.29
C ALA A 96 1.10 -10.59 3.24
N LYS A 97 1.60 -10.86 2.05
CA LYS A 97 0.80 -11.32 0.90
C LYS A 97 1.62 -12.21 -0.02
N PRO A 98 0.99 -13.17 -0.70
CA PRO A 98 1.66 -13.91 -1.76
C PRO A 98 2.09 -12.97 -2.90
N PHE A 99 3.19 -13.30 -3.57
CA PHE A 99 3.58 -12.64 -4.81
C PHE A 99 2.52 -12.84 -5.91
N ASN A 100 1.89 -14.01 -5.90
CA ASN A 100 0.76 -14.36 -6.75
C ASN A 100 -0.17 -15.34 -6.04
N ASP A 101 -1.47 -15.15 -6.11
CA ASP A 101 -2.47 -15.93 -5.35
C ASP A 101 -2.47 -17.42 -5.70
N SER A 102 -1.98 -17.79 -6.88
CA SER A 102 -1.91 -19.18 -7.33
C SER A 102 -0.47 -19.62 -7.58
N TYR A 103 -0.16 -20.88 -7.27
CA TYR A 103 1.14 -21.49 -7.57
C TYR A 103 1.26 -21.83 -9.05
N ILE A 104 1.64 -20.84 -9.87
CA ILE A 104 1.81 -20.94 -11.31
C ILE A 104 3.08 -20.22 -11.76
N ASN A 105 3.54 -20.48 -12.96
CA ASN A 105 4.58 -19.66 -13.58
C ASN A 105 4.03 -18.25 -13.83
N VAL A 106 4.59 -17.27 -13.15
CA VAL A 106 4.18 -15.88 -13.24
C VAL A 106 5.38 -14.94 -13.27
N THR A 107 5.26 -13.83 -13.97
CA THR A 107 6.25 -12.74 -13.97
C THR A 107 5.69 -11.54 -13.22
N TRP A 108 6.56 -10.61 -12.81
CA TRP A 108 6.14 -9.36 -12.17
C TRP A 108 4.96 -8.69 -12.88
N LYS A 109 5.03 -8.57 -14.20
CA LYS A 109 3.97 -7.94 -15.01
C LYS A 109 2.57 -8.51 -14.76
N ARG A 110 2.47 -9.81 -14.47
CA ARG A 110 1.19 -10.54 -14.34
C ARG A 110 0.84 -10.92 -12.90
N SER A 111 1.72 -10.65 -11.93
CA SER A 111 1.51 -11.01 -10.53
C SER A 111 0.35 -10.24 -9.90
N THR A 112 -0.34 -10.89 -8.97
CA THR A 112 -1.44 -10.27 -8.21
C THR A 112 -0.92 -9.19 -7.29
N VAL A 113 0.28 -9.35 -6.71
CA VAL A 113 0.91 -8.34 -5.84
C VAL A 113 1.21 -7.03 -6.59
N ARG A 114 1.71 -7.10 -7.85
CA ARG A 114 1.90 -5.89 -8.65
C ARG A 114 0.59 -5.14 -8.90
N LYS A 115 -0.46 -5.89 -9.24
CA LYS A 115 -1.79 -5.32 -9.46
C LYS A 115 -2.30 -4.63 -8.19
N TRP A 116 -2.14 -5.26 -7.05
CA TRP A 116 -2.53 -4.71 -5.75
C TRP A 116 -1.72 -3.45 -5.40
N LEU A 117 -0.39 -3.48 -5.56
CA LEU A 117 0.49 -2.33 -5.28
C LEU A 117 0.14 -1.09 -6.12
N ASN A 118 -0.22 -1.27 -7.41
CA ASN A 118 -0.55 -0.16 -8.32
C ASN A 118 -2.06 0.15 -8.41
N GLY A 119 -2.87 -0.50 -7.62
CA GLY A 119 -4.31 -0.27 -7.45
C GLY A 119 -4.64 0.01 -5.99
N GLU A 120 -5.16 -0.98 -5.28
CA GLU A 120 -5.69 -0.84 -3.92
C GLU A 120 -4.71 -0.17 -2.94
N PHE A 121 -3.46 -0.62 -2.89
CA PHE A 121 -2.44 0.00 -2.03
C PHE A 121 -2.17 1.45 -2.43
N TYR A 122 -1.88 1.71 -3.71
CA TYR A 122 -1.63 3.07 -4.19
C TYR A 122 -2.81 4.02 -3.94
N ASP A 123 -4.03 3.52 -4.10
CA ASP A 123 -5.22 4.34 -3.96
C ASP A 123 -5.56 4.63 -2.50
N SER A 124 -5.32 3.69 -1.59
CA SER A 124 -5.59 3.86 -0.17
C SER A 124 -4.46 4.56 0.59
N ALA A 125 -3.21 4.30 0.23
CA ALA A 125 -2.05 4.81 0.97
C ALA A 125 -1.72 6.29 0.69
N PHE A 126 -2.10 6.83 -0.48
CA PHE A 126 -1.67 8.16 -0.91
C PHE A 126 -2.84 9.06 -1.28
N ASN A 127 -2.84 10.29 -0.79
CA ASN A 127 -3.78 11.32 -1.21
C ASN A 127 -3.43 11.90 -2.60
N SER A 128 -4.26 12.79 -3.14
CA SER A 128 -4.07 13.35 -4.49
C SER A 128 -2.77 14.15 -4.65
N SER A 129 -2.35 14.90 -3.63
CA SER A 129 -1.11 15.68 -3.66
C SER A 129 0.12 14.78 -3.62
N GLU A 130 0.08 13.72 -2.81
CA GLU A 130 1.13 12.71 -2.74
C GLU A 130 1.24 11.92 -4.05
N LYS A 131 0.11 11.51 -4.63
CA LYS A 131 0.06 10.83 -5.92
C LYS A 131 0.67 11.66 -7.05
N ALA A 132 0.56 12.99 -7.00
CA ALA A 132 1.09 13.89 -8.02
C ALA A 132 2.62 13.90 -8.08
N VAL A 133 3.31 13.60 -6.97
CA VAL A 133 4.79 13.58 -6.91
C VAL A 133 5.39 12.17 -7.03
N ILE A 134 4.56 11.11 -7.02
CA ILE A 134 5.02 9.74 -7.29
C ILE A 134 5.20 9.54 -8.79
N THR A 135 6.41 9.22 -9.20
CA THR A 135 6.74 9.03 -10.62
C THR A 135 6.27 7.67 -11.15
N ASN A 136 5.64 7.66 -12.32
CA ASN A 136 5.40 6.43 -13.06
C ASN A 136 6.66 6.05 -13.83
N VAL A 137 7.36 4.99 -13.40
CA VAL A 137 8.66 4.60 -13.95
C VAL A 137 8.57 3.30 -14.77
N LYS A 138 9.44 3.19 -15.76
CA LYS A 138 9.60 1.97 -16.54
C LYS A 138 10.60 1.04 -15.86
N ASN A 139 10.11 -0.02 -15.23
CA ASN A 139 10.92 -1.06 -14.61
C ASN A 139 11.32 -2.14 -15.62
N SER A 140 12.60 -2.43 -15.70
CA SER A 140 13.11 -3.61 -16.40
C SER A 140 12.91 -4.85 -15.52
N ASN A 141 12.45 -5.95 -16.13
CA ASN A 141 12.23 -7.22 -15.44
C ASN A 141 13.16 -8.27 -16.05
N LEU A 142 14.42 -8.25 -15.62
CA LEU A 142 15.45 -9.13 -16.14
C LEU A 142 15.19 -10.59 -15.74
N SER A 143 15.67 -11.53 -16.55
CA SER A 143 15.65 -12.95 -16.20
C SER A 143 16.62 -13.24 -15.05
N ASN A 144 16.32 -14.29 -14.29
CA ASN A 144 17.22 -14.75 -13.24
C ASN A 144 18.55 -15.22 -13.88
N ARG A 145 19.65 -14.56 -13.49
CA ARG A 145 20.98 -14.81 -14.09
C ARG A 145 21.55 -16.20 -13.77
N PHE A 146 21.05 -16.85 -12.73
CA PHE A 146 21.55 -18.16 -12.27
C PHE A 146 20.76 -19.34 -12.86
N SER A 147 19.47 -19.16 -13.12
CA SER A 147 18.58 -20.23 -13.59
C SER A 147 18.02 -20.01 -14.98
N GLY A 148 18.12 -18.79 -15.52
CA GLY A 148 17.49 -18.41 -16.77
C GLY A 148 15.97 -18.23 -16.71
N SER A 149 15.34 -18.35 -15.52
CA SER A 149 13.90 -18.09 -15.35
C SER A 149 13.54 -16.69 -15.83
N ARG A 150 12.49 -16.59 -16.64
CA ARG A 150 12.14 -15.35 -17.34
C ARG A 150 11.55 -14.30 -16.40
N GLY A 151 12.11 -13.08 -16.42
CA GLY A 151 11.57 -11.91 -15.70
C GLY A 151 10.37 -11.29 -16.42
N GLY A 152 10.31 -11.42 -17.74
CA GLY A 152 9.20 -10.94 -18.56
C GLY A 152 9.43 -9.56 -19.15
N PHE A 153 8.36 -8.95 -19.64
CA PHE A 153 8.41 -7.63 -20.24
C PHE A 153 8.56 -6.53 -19.20
N SER A 154 9.16 -5.40 -19.57
CA SER A 154 9.17 -4.19 -18.76
C SER A 154 7.74 -3.75 -18.39
N THR A 155 7.62 -3.10 -17.26
CA THR A 155 6.35 -2.56 -16.73
C THR A 155 6.48 -1.08 -16.41
N ASN A 156 5.38 -0.35 -16.50
CA ASN A 156 5.29 0.99 -15.94
C ASN A 156 4.58 0.87 -14.59
N ASP A 157 5.25 1.30 -13.52
CA ASP A 157 4.76 1.16 -12.15
C ASP A 157 4.94 2.46 -11.39
N ARG A 158 3.99 2.78 -10.53
CA ARG A 158 4.12 3.83 -9.52
C ARG A 158 4.73 3.26 -8.25
N ILE A 159 4.22 2.11 -7.82
CA ILE A 159 4.71 1.38 -6.66
C ILE A 159 5.22 0.02 -7.15
N PHE A 160 6.41 -0.38 -6.69
CA PHE A 160 7.03 -1.63 -7.12
C PHE A 160 7.81 -2.29 -5.97
N LEU A 161 8.22 -3.51 -6.17
CA LEU A 161 9.22 -4.18 -5.34
C LEU A 161 10.59 -4.03 -6.02
N LEU A 162 11.67 -3.96 -5.27
CA LEU A 162 13.02 -3.94 -5.86
C LEU A 162 13.27 -5.24 -6.65
N SER A 163 14.10 -5.16 -7.67
CA SER A 163 14.66 -6.34 -8.34
C SER A 163 15.80 -6.94 -7.52
N PHE A 164 16.26 -8.13 -7.89
CA PHE A 164 17.45 -8.75 -7.34
C PHE A 164 18.69 -7.84 -7.46
N ASP A 165 18.85 -7.21 -8.61
CA ASP A 165 20.00 -6.35 -8.86
C ASP A 165 19.91 -5.04 -8.06
N GLU A 166 18.74 -4.42 -7.99
CA GLU A 166 18.51 -3.21 -7.20
C GLU A 166 18.70 -3.44 -5.69
N ALA A 167 18.26 -4.60 -5.17
CA ALA A 167 18.48 -4.95 -3.77
C ALA A 167 19.97 -5.12 -3.44
N ASN A 168 20.78 -5.55 -4.40
CA ASN A 168 22.24 -5.62 -4.23
C ASN A 168 22.95 -4.27 -4.49
N GLN A 169 22.36 -3.41 -5.32
CA GLN A 169 22.95 -2.13 -5.70
C GLN A 169 22.75 -1.05 -4.64
N TYR A 170 21.54 -0.95 -4.10
CA TYR A 170 21.15 0.21 -3.27
C TYR A 170 21.36 0.01 -1.77
N PHE A 171 21.71 -1.17 -1.33
CA PHE A 171 22.06 -1.44 0.07
C PHE A 171 23.54 -1.80 0.17
N SER A 172 24.19 -1.30 1.23
CA SER A 172 25.64 -1.50 1.45
C SER A 172 26.00 -2.95 1.77
N ASP A 173 25.14 -3.66 2.48
CA ASP A 173 25.42 -4.98 3.04
C ASP A 173 24.12 -5.72 3.40
N ASP A 174 24.25 -6.96 3.87
CA ASP A 174 23.11 -7.80 4.27
C ASP A 174 22.37 -7.19 5.47
N ILE A 175 23.07 -6.59 6.43
CA ILE A 175 22.43 -6.00 7.63
C ILE A 175 21.51 -4.85 7.24
N SER A 176 21.93 -4.00 6.33
CA SER A 176 21.13 -2.86 5.84
C SER A 176 19.86 -3.29 5.08
N ARG A 177 19.82 -4.52 4.56
CA ARG A 177 18.64 -5.11 3.90
C ARG A 177 17.66 -5.75 4.85
N GLN A 178 18.04 -6.05 6.10
CA GLN A 178 17.12 -6.63 7.08
C GLN A 178 15.90 -5.74 7.27
N CYS A 179 14.75 -6.36 7.52
CA CYS A 179 13.50 -5.65 7.62
C CYS A 179 12.57 -6.30 8.65
N GLU A 180 12.09 -5.50 9.58
CA GLU A 180 11.05 -5.91 10.52
C GLU A 180 9.66 -5.74 9.89
N ALA A 181 8.76 -6.66 10.20
CA ALA A 181 7.36 -6.54 9.83
C ALA A 181 6.61 -5.66 10.84
N THR A 182 5.65 -4.87 10.35
CA THR A 182 4.69 -4.14 11.19
C THR A 182 3.81 -5.10 12.01
N ALA A 183 3.13 -4.61 13.05
CA ALA A 183 2.17 -5.44 13.80
C ALA A 183 1.04 -5.93 12.88
N TYR A 184 0.58 -5.09 11.95
CA TYR A 184 -0.41 -5.47 10.95
C TYR A 184 0.09 -6.60 10.03
N ALA A 185 1.30 -6.50 9.49
CA ALA A 185 1.87 -7.57 8.66
C ALA A 185 2.02 -8.88 9.46
N LYS A 186 2.42 -8.81 10.74
CA LYS A 186 2.47 -9.97 11.64
C LYS A 186 1.08 -10.60 11.84
N ALA A 187 0.05 -9.79 12.06
CA ALA A 187 -1.33 -10.25 12.18
C ALA A 187 -1.86 -10.89 10.88
N LYS A 188 -1.32 -10.49 9.71
CA LYS A 188 -1.58 -11.10 8.40
C LYS A 188 -0.79 -12.38 8.13
N GLY A 189 0.04 -12.84 9.06
CA GLY A 189 0.76 -14.11 8.97
C GLY A 189 2.19 -14.00 8.46
N ALA A 190 2.80 -12.81 8.55
CA ALA A 190 4.22 -12.64 8.21
C ALA A 190 5.11 -13.62 8.96
N TYR A 191 6.05 -14.24 8.25
CA TYR A 191 7.16 -14.93 8.90
C TYR A 191 8.04 -13.92 9.64
N VAL A 192 8.39 -14.23 10.88
CA VAL A 192 9.29 -13.42 11.71
C VAL A 192 10.34 -14.34 12.33
N SER A 193 11.60 -14.02 12.11
CA SER A 193 12.72 -14.75 12.70
C SER A 193 12.86 -14.47 14.19
N SER A 194 13.72 -15.21 14.86
CA SER A 194 14.06 -14.97 16.28
C SER A 194 14.70 -13.61 16.54
N GLN A 195 15.27 -12.97 15.51
CA GLN A 195 15.82 -11.61 15.54
C GLN A 195 14.80 -10.51 15.21
N GLY A 196 13.55 -10.87 14.91
CA GLY A 196 12.48 -9.92 14.57
C GLY A 196 12.35 -9.58 13.10
N ASN A 197 13.25 -10.06 12.24
CA ASN A 197 13.26 -9.76 10.82
C ASN A 197 12.40 -10.74 10.01
N SER A 198 11.97 -10.29 8.84
CA SER A 198 11.09 -11.03 7.94
C SER A 198 11.69 -11.19 6.55
N TRP A 199 11.24 -12.20 5.79
CA TRP A 199 11.59 -12.38 4.39
C TRP A 199 10.70 -11.52 3.53
N TRP A 200 11.28 -10.73 2.61
CA TRP A 200 10.51 -9.85 1.75
C TRP A 200 10.73 -10.12 0.26
N TRP A 201 9.63 -9.98 -0.50
CA TRP A 201 9.61 -10.24 -1.92
C TRP A 201 10.43 -9.25 -2.73
N LEU A 202 11.08 -9.77 -3.77
CA LEU A 202 11.63 -9.00 -4.88
C LEU A 202 10.79 -9.25 -6.14
N ARG A 203 10.81 -8.29 -7.12
CA ARG A 203 10.07 -8.47 -8.38
C ARG A 203 10.75 -9.42 -9.37
N SER A 204 12.01 -9.79 -9.14
CA SER A 204 12.75 -10.72 -9.99
C SER A 204 12.28 -12.15 -9.82
N PRO A 205 12.29 -12.99 -10.89
CA PRO A 205 11.94 -14.39 -10.76
C PRO A 205 12.95 -15.14 -9.89
N GLY A 206 12.48 -16.16 -9.21
CA GLY A 206 13.31 -17.15 -8.51
C GLY A 206 13.93 -18.16 -9.46
N ARG A 207 14.34 -19.31 -8.93
CA ARG A 207 14.95 -20.40 -9.73
C ARG A 207 13.98 -21.01 -10.73
N LYS A 208 12.68 -21.05 -10.39
CA LYS A 208 11.60 -21.51 -11.28
C LYS A 208 10.67 -20.35 -11.60
N GLY A 209 9.89 -20.47 -12.67
CA GLY A 209 8.88 -19.47 -13.01
C GLY A 209 7.74 -19.35 -11.99
N SER A 210 7.58 -20.35 -11.13
CA SER A 210 6.65 -20.37 -9.99
C SER A 210 7.27 -19.92 -8.66
N ASP A 211 8.51 -19.40 -8.70
CA ASP A 211 9.19 -18.84 -7.55
C ASP A 211 9.55 -17.37 -7.85
N SER A 212 9.51 -16.50 -6.84
CA SER A 212 10.02 -15.13 -6.90
C SER A 212 11.22 -14.97 -5.96
N ALA A 213 12.21 -14.18 -6.36
CA ALA A 213 13.37 -13.87 -5.53
C ALA A 213 12.91 -13.17 -4.23
N VAL A 214 13.68 -13.37 -3.17
CA VAL A 214 13.41 -12.80 -1.83
C VAL A 214 14.70 -12.27 -1.22
N VAL A 215 14.57 -11.36 -0.28
CA VAL A 215 15.59 -11.09 0.72
C VAL A 215 15.20 -11.84 1.98
N LEU A 216 16.15 -12.62 2.54
CA LEU A 216 15.93 -13.39 3.75
C LEU A 216 16.00 -12.50 5.00
N ASP A 217 15.59 -13.02 6.15
CA ASP A 217 15.64 -12.34 7.46
C ASP A 217 17.04 -11.89 7.88
N ILE A 218 18.08 -12.57 7.40
CA ILE A 218 19.48 -12.18 7.59
C ILE A 218 19.97 -11.12 6.58
N GLY A 219 19.10 -10.66 5.65
CA GLY A 219 19.42 -9.67 4.61
C GLY A 219 20.03 -10.25 3.33
N TYR A 220 20.28 -11.56 3.26
CA TYR A 220 20.83 -12.21 2.06
C TYR A 220 19.81 -12.17 0.90
N VAL A 221 20.26 -11.73 -0.27
CA VAL A 221 19.44 -11.67 -1.49
C VAL A 221 19.44 -13.04 -2.17
N SER A 222 18.34 -13.76 -2.08
CA SER A 222 18.18 -15.11 -2.63
C SER A 222 17.57 -15.11 -4.02
N GLY A 223 18.37 -15.43 -5.04
CA GLY A 223 17.89 -15.70 -6.39
C GLY A 223 17.26 -17.09 -6.58
N VAL A 224 17.37 -17.98 -5.57
CA VAL A 224 16.57 -19.22 -5.55
C VAL A 224 15.10 -18.87 -5.39
N GLY A 225 14.83 -17.93 -4.49
CA GLY A 225 13.49 -17.42 -4.24
C GLY A 225 12.61 -18.40 -3.47
N TYR A 226 11.34 -18.07 -3.43
CA TYR A 226 10.31 -18.83 -2.73
C TYR A 226 9.04 -18.96 -3.58
N ALA A 227 8.19 -19.95 -3.25
CA ALA A 227 6.95 -20.22 -3.98
C ALA A 227 6.06 -18.97 -4.06
N VAL A 228 5.64 -18.57 -5.25
CA VAL A 228 4.91 -17.30 -5.47
C VAL A 228 3.60 -17.18 -4.70
N ASN A 229 3.01 -18.29 -4.27
CA ASN A 229 1.76 -18.31 -3.51
C ASN A 229 1.95 -18.37 -2.00
N ASP A 230 3.20 -18.25 -1.52
CA ASP A 230 3.45 -18.17 -0.08
C ASP A 230 3.02 -16.81 0.48
N GLY A 231 2.08 -16.83 1.41
CA GLY A 231 1.54 -15.62 2.04
C GLY A 231 2.33 -15.14 3.26
N ALA A 232 3.35 -15.88 3.70
CA ALA A 232 4.15 -15.50 4.87
C ALA A 232 5.29 -14.53 4.54
N ASN A 233 5.66 -14.40 3.26
CA ASN A 233 6.61 -13.39 2.83
C ASN A 233 5.97 -12.01 2.82
N VAL A 234 6.73 -10.98 3.20
CA VAL A 234 6.20 -9.64 3.39
C VAL A 234 6.49 -8.71 2.21
N LEU A 235 5.75 -7.60 2.19
CA LEU A 235 5.87 -6.56 1.19
C LEU A 235 6.63 -5.36 1.75
N ARG A 236 7.67 -4.98 1.04
CA ARG A 236 8.48 -3.78 1.25
C ARG A 236 8.38 -2.92 -0.01
N PRO A 237 7.31 -2.13 -0.18
CA PRO A 237 7.09 -1.32 -1.36
C PRO A 237 8.18 -0.27 -1.57
N ALA A 238 8.41 0.08 -2.86
CA ALA A 238 9.31 1.15 -3.26
C ALA A 238 8.66 2.02 -4.34
N PHE A 239 9.12 3.27 -4.46
CA PHE A 239 8.70 4.20 -5.50
C PHE A 239 9.79 5.27 -5.77
N TRP A 240 9.65 5.97 -6.89
CA TRP A 240 10.43 7.16 -7.19
C TRP A 240 9.61 8.42 -6.89
N LEU A 241 10.13 9.28 -6.04
CA LEU A 241 9.57 10.57 -5.66
C LEU A 241 10.22 11.69 -6.49
N ASN A 242 9.44 12.55 -7.14
CA ASN A 242 9.96 13.81 -7.71
C ASN A 242 10.33 14.78 -6.57
N LEU A 243 11.51 15.40 -6.66
CA LEU A 243 12.05 16.38 -5.70
C LEU A 243 11.86 17.82 -6.17
#